data_7f8d6ac8d95704368ea5ecc0a3b97fc9
#
_entry.id   7f8d6ac8d95704368ea5ecc0a3b97fc9
#
_cell.length_a   1.000
_cell.length_b   1.000
_cell.length_c   1.000
_cell.angle_alpha   90.00
_cell.angle_beta   90.00
_cell.angle_gamma   90.00
#
_symmetry.space_group_name_H-M   'P 1'
#
loop_
_entity.id
_entity.type
_entity.pdbx_description
1 polymer ?
#
loop_
_entity_poly.entity_id
_entity_poly.type
_entity_poly.pdbx_seq_one_letter_code
_entity_poly.pdbx_strand_id
1 'polypeptide(L)'
;MAIEVQIFGTKKCQDTRKALRFFAERRVKTHFVDLQVRAASPGELRRFAQKFGVAALVDRNGKRYAELGLRSAALSDERWLERLADDPLLLRTPLARCQQRL
;
A
#
# COMPACT_ATOMS: atom_id res chain seq x y z
N MET A 1 -0.83 5.05 26.41
CA MET A 1 -1.69 4.36 25.44
C MET A 1 -0.82 3.66 24.39
N ALA A 2 -1.14 2.41 24.10
CA ALA A 2 -0.43 1.70 23.07
C ALA A 2 -0.91 2.18 21.69
N ILE A 3 0.02 2.65 20.89
CA ILE A 3 -0.25 3.01 19.49
C ILE A 3 0.02 1.78 18.65
N GLU A 4 -0.92 1.44 17.80
CA GLU A 4 -0.78 0.33 16.87
C GLU A 4 -0.82 0.86 15.44
N VAL A 5 0.08 0.32 14.60
CA VAL A 5 0.18 0.71 13.20
C VAL A 5 0.02 -0.53 12.33
N GLN A 6 -0.84 -0.43 11.33
CA GLN A 6 -0.98 -1.48 10.32
C GLN A 6 -0.19 -1.05 9.09
N ILE A 7 0.69 -1.93 8.61
CA ILE A 7 1.56 -1.64 7.47
C ILE A 7 1.30 -2.65 6.37
N PHE A 8 0.90 -2.16 5.20
CA PHE A 8 0.72 -2.96 3.99
C PHE A 8 1.98 -2.85 3.14
N GLY A 9 2.59 -3.96 2.84
CA GLY A 9 3.78 -3.95 2.01
C GLY A 9 4.28 -5.35 1.72
N THR A 10 5.51 -5.44 1.23
CA THR A 10 6.15 -6.72 0.96
C THR A 10 7.52 -6.77 1.64
N LYS A 11 7.95 -7.99 1.98
CA LYS A 11 9.26 -8.20 2.59
C LYS A 11 10.41 -7.84 1.66
N LYS A 12 10.15 -7.82 0.36
CA LYS A 12 11.14 -7.45 -0.66
C LYS A 12 11.27 -5.93 -0.83
N CYS A 13 10.26 -5.19 -0.40
CA CYS A 13 10.27 -3.73 -0.51
C CYS A 13 11.19 -3.13 0.55
N GLN A 14 12.21 -2.44 0.11
CA GLN A 14 13.19 -1.83 1.01
C GLN A 14 12.54 -0.79 1.92
N ASP A 15 11.63 0.01 1.37
CA ASP A 15 10.93 1.04 2.14
C ASP A 15 9.99 0.43 3.17
N THR A 16 9.35 -0.70 2.85
CA THR A 16 8.52 -1.44 3.80
C THR A 16 9.37 -1.90 4.98
N ARG A 17 10.55 -2.47 4.73
CA ARG A 17 11.45 -2.91 5.78
C ARG A 17 11.93 -1.76 6.64
N LYS A 18 12.21 -0.62 6.03
CA LYS A 18 12.61 0.58 6.76
C LYS A 18 11.49 1.08 7.67
N ALA A 19 10.25 1.06 7.19
CA ALA A 19 9.10 1.47 7.97
C ALA A 19 8.89 0.55 9.17
N LEU A 20 8.99 -0.77 8.96
CA LEU A 20 8.86 -1.74 10.05
C LEU A 20 9.93 -1.52 11.12
N ARG A 21 11.16 -1.28 10.72
CA ARG A 21 12.26 -1.01 11.63
C ARG A 21 12.04 0.29 12.41
N PHE A 22 11.59 1.32 11.71
CA PHE A 22 11.29 2.63 12.31
C PHE A 22 10.34 2.49 13.48
N PHE A 23 9.22 1.78 13.28
CA PHE A 23 8.23 1.60 14.34
C PHE A 23 8.71 0.65 15.44
N ALA A 24 9.45 -0.39 15.08
CA ALA A 24 10.00 -1.34 16.05
C ALA A 24 10.98 -0.65 17.01
N GLU A 25 11.85 0.22 16.50
CA GLU A 25 12.79 0.98 17.32
C GLU A 25 12.10 1.92 18.29
N ARG A 26 10.91 2.37 17.95
CA ARG A 26 10.10 3.25 18.78
C ARG A 26 9.10 2.49 19.65
N ARG A 27 9.19 1.16 19.68
CA ARG A 27 8.33 0.28 20.46
C ARG A 27 6.85 0.46 20.13
N VAL A 28 6.56 0.78 18.89
CA VAL A 28 5.20 0.84 18.38
C VAL A 28 4.81 -0.54 17.90
N LYS A 29 3.65 -1.04 18.34
CA LYS A 29 3.15 -2.32 17.89
C LYS A 29 2.73 -2.22 16.44
N THR A 30 3.28 -3.08 15.59
CA THR A 30 2.97 -3.09 14.16
C THR A 30 2.24 -4.36 13.77
N HIS A 31 1.26 -4.21 12.88
CA HIS A 31 0.56 -5.31 12.24
C HIS A 31 0.96 -5.30 10.77
N PHE A 32 1.85 -6.20 10.41
CA PHE A 32 2.33 -6.26 9.03
C PHE A 32 1.38 -7.11 8.18
N VAL A 33 0.86 -6.49 7.12
CA VAL A 33 0.07 -7.20 6.12
C VAL A 33 0.97 -7.43 4.91
N ASP A 34 1.39 -8.69 4.73
CA ASP A 34 2.24 -9.08 3.61
C ASP A 34 1.37 -9.22 2.37
N LEU A 35 1.54 -8.32 1.42
CA LEU A 35 0.74 -8.29 0.21
C LEU A 35 1.02 -9.47 -0.73
N GLN A 36 2.10 -10.21 -0.50
CA GLN A 36 2.37 -11.44 -1.24
C GLN A 36 1.55 -12.62 -0.70
N VAL A 37 1.06 -12.50 0.54
CA VAL A 37 0.26 -13.53 1.20
C VAL A 37 -1.23 -13.16 1.13
N ARG A 38 -1.56 -11.90 1.39
CA ARG A 38 -2.92 -11.41 1.41
C ARG A 38 -3.00 -10.04 0.72
N ALA A 39 -3.81 -9.95 -0.33
CA ALA A 39 -4.02 -8.68 -1.00
C ALA A 39 -4.85 -7.74 -0.12
N ALA A 40 -4.60 -6.44 -0.27
CA ALA A 40 -5.43 -5.44 0.38
C ALA A 40 -6.83 -5.45 -0.24
N SER A 41 -7.87 -5.35 0.59
CA SER A 41 -9.23 -5.32 0.08
C SER A 41 -9.53 -3.98 -0.60
N PRO A 42 -10.51 -3.94 -1.53
CA PRO A 42 -10.91 -2.67 -2.14
C PRO A 42 -11.34 -1.62 -1.11
N GLY A 43 -11.98 -2.05 -0.02
CA GLY A 43 -12.38 -1.15 1.06
C GLY A 43 -11.20 -0.53 1.78
N GLU A 44 -10.16 -1.33 2.05
CA GLU A 44 -8.94 -0.83 2.67
C GLU A 44 -8.23 0.18 1.76
N LEU A 45 -8.14 -0.13 0.48
CA LEU A 45 -7.52 0.77 -0.50
C LEU A 45 -8.33 2.04 -0.68
N ARG A 46 -9.64 1.94 -0.64
CA ARG A 46 -10.52 3.12 -0.77
C ARG A 46 -10.28 4.11 0.36
N ARG A 47 -10.04 3.64 1.57
CA ARG A 47 -9.72 4.52 2.70
C ARG A 47 -8.44 5.31 2.46
N PHE A 48 -7.39 4.66 1.96
CA PHE A 48 -6.16 5.35 1.60
C PHE A 48 -6.40 6.33 0.45
N ALA A 49 -7.21 5.94 -0.53
CA ALA A 49 -7.51 6.79 -1.67
C ALA A 49 -8.28 8.05 -1.28
N GLN A 50 -9.18 7.95 -0.30
CA GLN A 50 -9.92 9.11 0.21
C GLN A 50 -8.99 10.12 0.87
N LYS A 51 -7.91 9.64 1.48
CA LYS A 51 -6.95 10.50 2.17
C LYS A 51 -5.91 11.10 1.22
N PHE A 52 -5.36 10.26 0.35
CA PHE A 52 -4.19 10.63 -0.46
C PHE A 52 -4.47 10.74 -1.95
N GLY A 53 -5.61 10.27 -2.41
CA GLY A 53 -5.93 10.15 -3.83
C GLY A 53 -5.41 8.83 -4.41
N VAL A 54 -6.10 8.32 -5.42
CA VAL A 54 -5.75 7.04 -6.05
C VAL A 54 -4.36 7.10 -6.69
N ALA A 55 -4.01 8.23 -7.30
CA ALA A 55 -2.71 8.39 -7.97
C ALA A 55 -1.53 8.16 -7.02
N ALA A 56 -1.71 8.52 -5.73
CA ALA A 56 -0.65 8.35 -4.73
C ALA A 56 -0.44 6.87 -4.35
N LEU A 57 -1.41 6.00 -4.62
CA LEU A 57 -1.33 4.58 -4.29
C LEU A 57 -0.63 3.76 -5.37
N VAL A 58 -0.43 4.32 -6.55
CA VAL A 58 0.14 3.59 -7.68
C VAL A 58 1.65 3.83 -7.74
N ASP A 59 2.40 2.73 -7.80
CA ASP A 59 3.86 2.81 -7.98
C ASP A 59 4.18 2.97 -9.47
N ARG A 60 4.20 4.21 -9.92
CA ARG A 60 4.42 4.55 -11.33
C ARG A 60 5.85 4.31 -11.79
N ASN A 61 6.77 4.22 -10.86
CA ASN A 61 8.17 3.90 -11.16
C ASN A 61 8.45 2.41 -11.03
N GLY A 62 7.44 1.64 -10.68
CA GLY A 62 7.59 0.21 -10.48
C GLY A 62 7.66 -0.56 -11.79
N LYS A 63 8.35 -1.70 -11.72
CA LYS A 63 8.51 -2.60 -12.86
C LYS A 63 7.17 -3.13 -13.36
N ARG A 64 6.26 -3.44 -12.43
CA ARG A 64 4.95 -3.98 -12.77
C ARG A 64 4.11 -2.99 -13.57
N TYR A 65 4.17 -1.72 -13.18
CA TYR A 65 3.50 -0.65 -13.90
C TYR A 65 3.98 -0.56 -15.36
N ALA A 66 5.29 -0.63 -15.54
CA ALA A 66 5.89 -0.59 -16.87
C ALA A 66 5.54 -1.82 -17.70
N GLU A 67 5.57 -3.02 -17.09
CA GLU A 67 5.25 -4.28 -17.78
C GLU A 67 3.82 -4.29 -18.31
N LEU A 68 2.88 -3.70 -17.59
CA LEU A 68 1.48 -3.67 -17.99
C LEU A 68 1.14 -2.53 -18.94
N GLY A 69 2.09 -1.64 -19.22
CA GLY A 69 1.86 -0.51 -20.13
C GLY A 69 0.83 0.48 -19.60
N LEU A 70 0.72 0.61 -18.27
CA LEU A 70 -0.32 1.42 -17.67
C LEU A 70 -0.08 2.92 -17.79
N ARG A 71 1.08 3.32 -18.25
CA ARG A 71 1.40 4.73 -18.46
C ARG A 71 0.43 5.41 -19.44
N SER A 72 -0.06 4.65 -20.40
CA SER A 72 -1.01 5.14 -21.40
C SER A 72 -2.46 4.83 -21.04
N ALA A 73 -2.71 4.17 -19.92
CA ALA A 73 -4.05 3.75 -19.55
C ALA A 73 -4.82 4.90 -18.92
N ALA A 74 -6.03 5.15 -19.43
CA ALA A 74 -6.95 6.14 -18.87
C ALA A 74 -8.00 5.39 -18.04
N LEU A 75 -7.68 5.13 -16.78
CA LEU A 75 -8.55 4.39 -15.88
C LEU A 75 -9.23 5.34 -14.90
N SER A 76 -10.52 5.08 -14.63
CA SER A 76 -11.24 5.78 -13.57
C SER A 76 -10.69 5.34 -12.20
N ASP A 77 -10.98 6.12 -11.16
CA ASP A 77 -10.54 5.79 -9.80
C ASP A 77 -11.03 4.42 -9.36
N GLU A 78 -12.30 4.09 -9.67
CA GLU A 78 -12.86 2.77 -9.33
C GLU A 78 -12.11 1.63 -10.03
N ARG A 79 -11.77 1.82 -11.29
CA ARG A 79 -11.00 0.84 -12.04
C ARG A 79 -9.60 0.68 -11.49
N TRP A 80 -8.96 1.76 -11.09
CA TRP A 80 -7.66 1.71 -10.45
C TRP A 80 -7.71 0.95 -9.13
N LEU A 81 -8.74 1.19 -8.31
CA LEU A 81 -8.90 0.47 -7.05
C LEU A 81 -9.06 -1.02 -7.26
N GLU A 82 -9.86 -1.43 -8.25
CA GLU A 82 -10.02 -2.83 -8.60
C GLU A 82 -8.69 -3.46 -9.03
N ARG A 83 -7.94 -2.76 -9.87
CA ARG A 83 -6.67 -3.27 -10.37
C ARG A 83 -5.63 -3.38 -9.26
N LEU A 84 -5.59 -2.40 -8.35
CA LEU A 84 -4.66 -2.44 -7.22
C LEU A 84 -5.00 -3.56 -6.25
N ALA A 85 -6.27 -3.87 -6.07
CA ALA A 85 -6.70 -4.99 -5.24
C ALA A 85 -6.33 -6.33 -5.88
N ASP A 86 -6.44 -6.44 -7.19
CA ASP A 86 -6.11 -7.67 -7.91
C ASP A 86 -4.60 -7.88 -8.07
N ASP A 87 -3.84 -6.77 -8.13
CA ASP A 87 -2.40 -6.84 -8.36
C ASP A 87 -1.65 -5.96 -7.35
N PRO A 88 -1.33 -6.50 -6.18
CA PRO A 88 -0.63 -5.75 -5.13
C PRO A 88 0.74 -5.21 -5.53
N LEU A 89 1.34 -5.77 -6.58
CA LEU A 89 2.64 -5.28 -7.06
C LEU A 89 2.55 -3.89 -7.69
N LEU A 90 1.34 -3.43 -8.01
CA LEU A 90 1.12 -2.07 -8.51
C LEU A 90 1.05 -1.04 -7.39
N LEU A 91 0.90 -1.48 -6.15
CA LEU A 91 0.79 -0.56 -5.02
C LEU A 91 2.13 0.06 -4.67
N ARG A 92 2.09 1.35 -4.37
CA ARG A 92 3.23 2.03 -3.77
C ARG A 92 3.30 1.65 -2.30
N THR A 93 4.33 0.93 -1.92
CA THR A 93 4.49 0.45 -0.55
C THR A 93 5.62 1.20 0.15
N PRO A 94 5.58 1.31 1.48
CA PRO A 94 4.51 0.81 2.35
C PRO A 94 3.31 1.75 2.43
N LEU A 95 2.14 1.19 2.72
CA LEU A 95 0.97 1.95 3.12
C LEU A 95 0.78 1.74 4.61
N ALA A 96 0.84 2.80 5.38
CA ALA A 96 0.77 2.72 6.84
C ALA A 96 -0.50 3.39 7.36
N ARG A 97 -1.12 2.75 8.33
CA ARG A 97 -2.34 3.22 8.96
C ARG A 97 -2.18 3.09 10.47
N CYS A 98 -2.40 4.19 11.18
CA CYS A 98 -2.33 4.21 12.65
C CYS A 98 -3.72 4.06 13.23
N GLN A 99 -4.02 2.88 13.79
CA GLN A 99 -5.35 2.53 14.29
C GLN A 99 -6.39 2.75 13.18
N GLN A 100 -7.33 3.67 13.37
CA GLN A 100 -8.33 4.01 12.37
C GLN A 100 -8.00 5.29 11.61
N ARG A 101 -6.81 5.83 11.80
CA ARG A 101 -6.33 7.04 11.14
C ARG A 101 -5.31 6.69 10.05
N LEU A 102 -5.35 7.45 9.01
CA LEU A 102 -4.37 7.33 7.92
C LEU A 102 -3.27 8.35 8.03
#